data_fd6700d3cd59f8550f972bd4e8da93a7
#
_entry.id   fd6700d3cd59f8550f972bd4e8da93a7
#
_cell.length_a   1.000
_cell.length_b   1.000
_cell.length_c   1.000
_cell.angle_alpha   90.00
_cell.angle_beta   90.00
_cell.angle_gamma   90.00
#
_symmetry.space_group_name_H-M   'P 1'
#
loop_
_entity.id
_entity.type
_entity.pdbx_description
1 polymer ?
#
loop_
_entity_poly.entity_id
_entity_poly.type
_entity_poly.pdbx_seq_one_letter_code
_entity_poly.pdbx_strand_id
1 'polypeptide(L)'
;IQVGLVGSEMCIRDRCMESIGHALKNKNVTLMIDTNHAYGRSEALTLGKNLQSYKLRWYEEPVVPEDIKGYAELRSKLDIPIAGGENEHTLFGFKSLFENNAIDIAQPDIGSCGGITGAKHIINLAHSFGVEVNPHVWGSAIAQAASIQVIASIPATHFSIFAREPILEYDQSSHPFRRELLSKPFELVNGMINIPDNKGLGIEVNLETIKKFKTN
;
A
#
# COMPACT_ATOMS: atom_id res chain seq x y z
N ILE A 1 -4.23 1.46 -10.08
CA ILE A 1 -4.27 0.28 -10.98
C ILE A 1 -3.06 -0.54 -10.63
N GLN A 2 -3.28 -1.65 -9.94
CA GLN A 2 -2.23 -2.64 -9.73
C GLN A 2 -2.05 -3.39 -11.05
N VAL A 3 -0.97 -3.11 -11.76
CA VAL A 3 -0.59 -3.86 -12.96
C VAL A 3 0.47 -4.88 -12.55
N GLY A 4 0.01 -6.03 -12.08
CA GLY A 4 0.88 -7.19 -11.89
C GLY A 4 1.26 -7.77 -13.25
N LEU A 5 2.39 -7.39 -13.80
CA LEU A 5 2.97 -8.02 -14.98
C LEU A 5 4.13 -8.90 -14.55
N VAL A 6 3.87 -10.20 -14.49
CA VAL A 6 4.91 -11.22 -14.43
C VAL A 6 5.49 -11.36 -15.84
N GLY A 7 6.61 -10.74 -16.09
CA GLY A 7 7.33 -10.86 -17.36
C GLY A 7 8.75 -10.36 -17.21
N SER A 8 9.70 -11.19 -17.61
CA SER A 8 11.13 -11.09 -17.37
C SER A 8 11.88 -10.02 -18.17
N GLU A 9 11.21 -9.05 -18.79
CA GLU A 9 11.88 -8.06 -19.62
C GLU A 9 11.56 -6.63 -19.20
N MET A 10 12.59 -5.91 -18.78
CA MET A 10 12.59 -4.47 -18.47
C MET A 10 11.91 -3.65 -19.58
N CYS A 11 12.11 -4.03 -20.86
CA CYS A 11 11.47 -3.40 -22.02
C CYS A 11 9.95 -3.50 -22.06
N ILE A 12 9.34 -4.54 -21.48
CA ILE A 12 7.88 -4.68 -21.43
C ILE A 12 7.30 -3.68 -20.43
N ARG A 13 7.94 -3.50 -19.29
CA ARG A 13 7.50 -2.58 -18.24
C ARG A 13 7.67 -1.12 -18.64
N ASP A 14 8.78 -0.78 -19.28
CA ASP A 14 9.00 0.56 -19.86
C ASP A 14 7.89 0.89 -20.88
N ARG A 15 7.54 -0.02 -21.77
CA ARG A 15 6.42 0.15 -22.71
C ARG A 15 5.06 0.26 -22.04
N CYS A 16 4.84 -0.50 -20.95
CA CYS A 16 3.60 -0.38 -20.17
C CYS A 16 3.50 1.00 -19.52
N MET A 17 4.58 1.48 -18.90
CA MET A 17 4.62 2.80 -18.28
C MET A 17 4.47 3.91 -19.31
N GLU A 18 5.08 3.77 -20.49
CA GLU A 18 4.89 4.71 -21.60
C GLU A 18 3.43 4.75 -22.05
N SER A 19 2.79 3.59 -22.23
CA SER A 19 1.38 3.49 -22.60
C SER A 19 0.46 4.08 -21.54
N ILE A 20 0.72 3.82 -20.25
CA ILE A 20 -0.01 4.39 -19.11
C ILE A 20 0.19 5.90 -19.07
N GLY A 21 1.42 6.38 -19.18
CA GLY A 21 1.75 7.81 -19.21
C GLY A 21 1.04 8.55 -20.35
N HIS A 22 0.96 7.93 -21.53
CA HIS A 22 0.19 8.45 -22.65
C HIS A 22 -1.33 8.50 -22.37
N ALA A 23 -1.89 7.43 -21.82
CA ALA A 23 -3.31 7.32 -21.50
C ALA A 23 -3.75 8.29 -20.40
N LEU A 24 -2.84 8.61 -19.48
CA LEU A 24 -3.10 9.49 -18.33
C LEU A 24 -2.67 10.94 -18.56
N LYS A 25 -2.08 11.25 -19.70
CA LYS A 25 -1.69 12.61 -20.06
C LYS A 25 -2.90 13.56 -19.93
N ASN A 26 -2.74 14.62 -19.17
CA ASN A 26 -3.79 15.60 -18.87
C ASN A 26 -4.95 15.09 -17.99
N LYS A 27 -4.81 13.93 -17.35
CA LYS A 27 -5.74 13.47 -16.32
C LYS A 27 -5.18 13.74 -14.93
N ASN A 28 -6.04 14.13 -14.01
CA ASN A 28 -5.65 14.28 -12.59
C ASN A 28 -5.63 12.90 -11.90
N VAL A 29 -4.58 12.13 -12.20
CA VAL A 29 -4.37 10.79 -11.65
C VAL A 29 -2.98 10.73 -11.07
N THR A 30 -2.88 10.27 -9.83
CA THR A 30 -1.61 10.00 -9.17
C THR A 30 -1.20 8.56 -9.45
N LEU A 31 0.02 8.36 -9.99
CA LEU A 31 0.55 7.04 -10.29
C LEU A 31 1.39 6.52 -9.14
N MET A 32 1.27 5.23 -8.89
CA MET A 32 2.09 4.43 -8.00
C MET A 32 2.48 3.16 -8.74
N ILE A 33 3.63 2.61 -8.44
CA ILE A 33 4.06 1.32 -8.98
C ILE A 33 4.41 0.39 -7.83
N ASP A 34 3.87 -0.82 -7.90
CA ASP A 34 4.25 -1.93 -7.07
C ASP A 34 4.96 -2.97 -7.94
N THR A 35 6.15 -3.37 -7.55
CA THR A 35 6.94 -4.39 -8.25
C THR A 35 7.00 -5.70 -7.50
N ASN A 36 6.39 -5.78 -6.33
CA ASN A 36 6.25 -6.99 -5.53
C ASN A 36 7.57 -7.78 -5.48
N HIS A 37 8.62 -7.09 -5.04
CA HIS A 37 10.01 -7.56 -4.86
C HIS A 37 10.62 -8.35 -6.03
N ALA A 38 10.23 -8.03 -7.27
CA ALA A 38 10.63 -8.78 -8.45
C ALA A 38 12.07 -8.56 -8.92
N TYR A 39 12.82 -7.61 -8.35
CA TYR A 39 14.13 -7.21 -8.88
C TYR A 39 15.28 -7.38 -7.90
N GLY A 40 16.48 -7.57 -8.46
CA GLY A 40 17.72 -7.29 -7.75
C GLY A 40 18.01 -5.78 -7.68
N ARG A 41 18.90 -5.36 -6.77
CA ARG A 41 19.20 -3.92 -6.52
C ARG A 41 19.56 -3.14 -7.79
N SER A 42 20.41 -3.72 -8.65
CA SER A 42 20.88 -3.04 -9.88
C SER A 42 19.74 -2.81 -10.87
N GLU A 43 18.88 -3.80 -11.03
CA GLU A 43 17.71 -3.74 -11.91
C GLU A 43 16.68 -2.76 -11.35
N ALA A 44 16.38 -2.84 -10.04
CA ALA A 44 15.49 -1.93 -9.35
C ALA A 44 15.95 -0.47 -9.48
N LEU A 45 17.26 -0.22 -9.34
CA LEU A 45 17.83 1.13 -9.50
C LEU A 45 17.70 1.63 -10.94
N THR A 46 17.96 0.77 -11.91
CA THR A 46 17.86 1.13 -13.33
C THR A 46 16.41 1.44 -13.69
N LEU A 47 15.46 0.59 -13.28
CA LEU A 47 14.04 0.82 -13.47
C LEU A 47 13.60 2.12 -12.77
N GLY A 48 13.97 2.31 -11.50
CA GLY A 48 13.62 3.50 -10.75
C GLY A 48 14.08 4.80 -11.44
N LYS A 49 15.30 4.82 -12.01
CA LYS A 49 15.79 5.97 -12.78
C LYS A 49 14.95 6.25 -14.03
N ASN A 50 14.54 5.21 -14.75
CA ASN A 50 13.67 5.35 -15.93
C ASN A 50 12.27 5.87 -15.53
N LEU A 51 11.80 5.52 -14.33
CA LEU A 51 10.48 5.90 -13.83
C LEU A 51 10.40 7.33 -13.26
N GLN A 52 11.53 7.98 -12.97
CA GLN A 52 11.53 9.33 -12.35
C GLN A 52 10.75 10.36 -13.16
N SER A 53 10.76 10.27 -14.49
CA SER A 53 10.03 11.18 -15.38
C SER A 53 8.49 11.12 -15.22
N TYR A 54 7.95 10.03 -14.68
CA TYR A 54 6.51 9.84 -14.49
C TYR A 54 5.97 10.46 -13.21
N LYS A 55 6.82 11.01 -12.33
CA LYS A 55 6.44 11.67 -11.07
C LYS A 55 5.57 10.75 -10.19
N LEU A 56 6.02 9.53 -9.99
CA LEU A 56 5.33 8.54 -9.18
C LEU A 56 5.15 9.03 -7.73
N ARG A 57 4.04 8.68 -7.12
CA ARG A 57 3.77 8.92 -5.70
C ARG A 57 4.67 8.05 -4.82
N TRP A 58 4.90 6.80 -5.23
CA TRP A 58 5.89 5.88 -4.68
C TRP A 58 6.27 4.75 -5.62
N TYR A 59 7.39 4.13 -5.31
CA TYR A 59 7.88 2.88 -5.88
C TYR A 59 7.87 1.84 -4.76
N GLU A 60 6.95 0.88 -4.84
CA GLU A 60 6.66 -0.12 -3.83
C GLU A 60 7.41 -1.40 -4.11
N GLU A 61 7.93 -2.00 -3.03
CA GLU A 61 8.65 -3.28 -3.00
C GLU A 61 9.64 -3.50 -4.15
N PRO A 62 10.61 -2.58 -4.34
CA PRO A 62 11.56 -2.68 -5.45
C PRO A 62 12.47 -3.91 -5.38
N VAL A 63 12.79 -4.39 -4.18
CA VAL A 63 13.63 -5.55 -3.90
C VAL A 63 12.99 -6.41 -2.81
N VAL A 64 13.55 -7.61 -2.57
CA VAL A 64 13.03 -8.51 -1.53
C VAL A 64 13.01 -7.85 -0.14
N PRO A 65 11.99 -8.12 0.70
CA PRO A 65 11.82 -7.47 2.00
C PRO A 65 13.03 -7.58 2.93
N GLU A 66 13.77 -8.68 2.88
CA GLU A 66 14.97 -8.93 3.68
C GLU A 66 16.14 -8.03 3.29
N ASP A 67 16.09 -7.41 2.11
CA ASP A 67 17.17 -6.54 1.61
C ASP A 67 17.03 -5.08 2.05
N ILE A 68 16.97 -4.86 3.36
CA ILE A 68 16.85 -3.52 3.97
C ILE A 68 17.92 -2.55 3.45
N LYS A 69 19.14 -3.04 3.22
CA LYS A 69 20.22 -2.21 2.66
C LYS A 69 19.97 -1.82 1.22
N GLY A 70 19.34 -2.70 0.45
CA GLY A 70 18.90 -2.41 -0.92
C GLY A 70 17.82 -1.34 -0.94
N TYR A 71 16.82 -1.42 -0.07
CA TYR A 71 15.83 -0.36 0.12
C TYR A 71 16.48 0.98 0.44
N ALA A 72 17.39 1.03 1.44
CA ALA A 72 18.09 2.25 1.83
C ALA A 72 18.94 2.83 0.68
N GLU A 73 19.59 1.96 -0.10
CA GLU A 73 20.37 2.36 -1.26
C GLU A 73 19.46 3.00 -2.34
N LEU A 74 18.35 2.37 -2.68
CA LEU A 74 17.39 2.87 -3.66
C LEU A 74 16.79 4.20 -3.22
N ARG A 75 16.35 4.30 -1.95
CA ARG A 75 15.84 5.53 -1.37
C ARG A 75 16.85 6.68 -1.46
N SER A 76 18.14 6.41 -1.27
CA SER A 76 19.19 7.44 -1.33
C SER A 76 19.54 7.90 -2.74
N LYS A 77 19.21 7.10 -3.77
CA LYS A 77 19.62 7.32 -5.17
C LYS A 77 18.49 7.71 -6.11
N LEU A 78 17.25 7.60 -5.65
CA LEU A 78 16.05 7.88 -6.46
C LEU A 78 15.29 9.07 -5.88
N ASP A 79 14.73 9.89 -6.76
CA ASP A 79 13.83 10.99 -6.38
C ASP A 79 12.37 10.52 -6.21
N ILE A 80 12.12 9.22 -6.37
CA ILE A 80 10.82 8.60 -6.16
C ILE A 80 10.79 8.07 -4.71
N PRO A 81 9.77 8.43 -3.90
CA PRO A 81 9.61 7.85 -2.58
C PRO A 81 9.53 6.32 -2.62
N ILE A 82 10.22 5.66 -1.73
CA ILE A 82 10.21 4.20 -1.61
C ILE A 82 9.16 3.78 -0.58
N ALA A 83 8.30 2.86 -0.97
CA ALA A 83 7.27 2.29 -0.11
C ALA A 83 7.51 0.79 0.12
N GLY A 84 7.06 0.29 1.27
CA GLY A 84 7.12 -1.12 1.60
C GLY A 84 6.74 -1.40 3.05
N GLY A 85 6.73 -2.68 3.38
CA GLY A 85 6.44 -3.14 4.73
C GLY A 85 5.20 -4.04 4.85
N GLU A 86 4.53 -4.39 3.76
CA GLU A 86 3.41 -5.33 3.79
C GLU A 86 3.82 -6.71 4.32
N ASN A 87 5.07 -7.08 4.09
CA ASN A 87 5.67 -8.33 4.56
C ASN A 87 6.23 -8.26 5.99
N GLU A 88 6.16 -7.10 6.66
CA GLU A 88 6.60 -6.93 8.04
C GLU A 88 5.47 -7.23 9.03
N HIS A 89 5.69 -8.22 9.89
CA HIS A 89 4.64 -8.72 10.79
C HIS A 89 4.58 -8.03 12.16
N THR A 90 5.59 -7.26 12.53
CA THR A 90 5.66 -6.66 13.86
C THR A 90 6.28 -5.28 13.85
N LEU A 91 6.12 -4.57 14.97
CA LEU A 91 6.80 -3.31 15.23
C LEU A 91 8.33 -3.39 15.05
N PHE A 92 8.94 -4.55 15.33
CA PHE A 92 10.39 -4.73 15.24
C PHE A 92 10.90 -4.70 13.80
N GLY A 93 10.15 -5.27 12.84
CA GLY A 93 10.48 -5.18 11.44
C GLY A 93 10.43 -3.74 10.95
N PHE A 94 9.35 -3.02 11.24
CA PHE A 94 9.23 -1.61 10.91
C PHE A 94 10.31 -0.73 11.57
N LYS A 95 10.64 -1.00 12.83
CA LYS A 95 11.75 -0.32 13.49
C LYS A 95 13.06 -0.48 12.70
N SER A 96 13.35 -1.69 12.24
CA SER A 96 14.54 -1.96 11.42
C SER A 96 14.53 -1.18 10.10
N LEU A 97 13.41 -1.12 9.40
CA LEU A 97 13.27 -0.30 8.19
C LEU A 97 13.54 1.18 8.45
N PHE A 98 12.99 1.73 9.55
CA PHE A 98 13.13 3.15 9.88
C PHE A 98 14.54 3.50 10.33
N GLU A 99 15.16 2.72 11.20
CA GLU A 99 16.54 2.93 11.67
C GLU A 99 17.56 2.88 10.54
N ASN A 100 17.29 2.11 9.49
CA ASN A 100 18.15 2.02 8.31
C ASN A 100 17.76 3.04 7.20
N ASN A 101 16.81 3.93 7.44
CA ASN A 101 16.31 4.86 6.42
C ASN A 101 15.90 4.14 5.12
N ALA A 102 15.26 2.99 5.24
CA ALA A 102 14.97 2.12 4.11
C ALA A 102 13.77 2.57 3.27
N ILE A 103 12.77 3.20 3.91
CA ILE A 103 11.52 3.59 3.25
C ILE A 103 11.11 5.02 3.60
N ASP A 104 10.32 5.63 2.72
CA ASP A 104 9.64 6.91 2.92
C ASP A 104 8.19 6.71 3.36
N ILE A 105 7.59 5.59 2.93
CA ILE A 105 6.20 5.25 3.19
C ILE A 105 6.13 3.83 3.75
N ALA A 106 5.60 3.70 4.95
CA ALA A 106 5.35 2.42 5.59
C ALA A 106 3.97 1.88 5.23
N GLN A 107 3.91 0.61 4.87
CA GLN A 107 2.69 -0.06 4.42
C GLN A 107 2.34 -1.28 5.30
N PRO A 108 2.03 -1.07 6.60
CA PRO A 108 1.63 -2.18 7.46
C PRO A 108 0.30 -2.78 6.98
N ASP A 109 0.25 -4.10 6.83
CA ASP A 109 -1.00 -4.82 6.64
C ASP A 109 -1.66 -5.09 7.99
N ILE A 110 -2.90 -4.66 8.16
CA ILE A 110 -3.62 -4.76 9.44
C ILE A 110 -3.92 -6.23 9.80
N GLY A 111 -4.02 -7.10 8.80
CA GLY A 111 -4.23 -8.54 9.00
C GLY A 111 -3.01 -9.27 9.54
N SER A 112 -1.79 -8.72 9.35
CA SER A 112 -0.54 -9.38 9.69
C SER A 112 0.35 -8.64 10.70
N CYS A 113 0.27 -7.32 10.78
CA CYS A 113 1.15 -6.49 11.61
C CYS A 113 0.81 -6.44 13.11
N GLY A 114 -0.15 -7.26 13.57
CA GLY A 114 -0.63 -7.27 14.95
C GLY A 114 -1.97 -6.57 15.15
N GLY A 115 -2.77 -6.50 14.09
CA GLY A 115 -4.11 -5.91 14.08
C GLY A 115 -4.08 -4.40 14.25
N ILE A 116 -5.23 -3.82 14.62
CA ILE A 116 -5.39 -2.37 14.83
C ILE A 116 -4.38 -1.85 15.88
N THR A 117 -4.16 -2.60 16.96
CA THR A 117 -3.24 -2.20 18.03
C THR A 117 -1.80 -2.15 17.50
N GLY A 118 -1.34 -3.20 16.80
CA GLY A 118 -0.02 -3.25 16.18
C GLY A 118 0.18 -2.11 15.20
N ALA A 119 -0.78 -1.90 14.31
CA ALA A 119 -0.75 -0.81 13.34
C ALA A 119 -0.62 0.57 14.00
N LYS A 120 -1.35 0.84 15.09
CA LYS A 120 -1.23 2.11 15.83
C LYS A 120 0.16 2.32 16.45
N HIS A 121 0.79 1.26 16.95
CA HIS A 121 2.16 1.33 17.45
C HIS A 121 3.14 1.65 16.31
N ILE A 122 2.96 1.01 15.15
CA ILE A 122 3.77 1.26 13.95
C ILE A 122 3.59 2.69 13.45
N ILE A 123 2.35 3.19 13.38
CA ILE A 123 2.05 4.58 12.99
C ILE A 123 2.79 5.56 13.90
N ASN A 124 2.69 5.40 15.22
CA ASN A 124 3.37 6.30 16.16
C ASN A 124 4.89 6.25 16.01
N LEU A 125 5.45 5.07 15.78
CA LEU A 125 6.88 4.91 15.53
C LEU A 125 7.28 5.57 14.20
N ALA A 126 6.56 5.32 13.11
CA ALA A 126 6.79 5.92 11.80
C ALA A 126 6.82 7.45 11.87
N HIS A 127 5.87 8.03 12.59
CA HIS A 127 5.80 9.48 12.80
C HIS A 127 7.04 10.02 13.51
N SER A 128 7.60 9.29 14.48
CA SER A 128 8.81 9.72 15.19
C SER A 128 10.05 9.70 14.29
N PHE A 129 10.03 8.95 13.19
CA PHE A 129 11.07 8.89 12.17
C PHE A 129 10.77 9.76 10.93
N GLY A 130 9.64 10.47 10.90
CA GLY A 130 9.22 11.26 9.74
C GLY A 130 8.80 10.40 8.54
N VAL A 131 8.40 9.15 8.77
CA VAL A 131 7.94 8.22 7.75
C VAL A 131 6.42 8.31 7.62
N GLU A 132 5.93 8.44 6.39
CA GLU A 132 4.50 8.43 6.08
C GLU A 132 3.94 7.02 6.21
N VAL A 133 2.63 6.91 6.51
CA VAL A 133 1.96 5.60 6.61
C VAL A 133 0.78 5.55 5.67
N ASN A 134 0.81 4.58 4.77
CA ASN A 134 -0.32 4.17 3.92
C ASN A 134 -0.46 2.64 4.03
N PRO A 135 -1.41 2.12 4.79
CA PRO A 135 -1.53 0.68 5.00
C PRO A 135 -1.75 -0.10 3.70
N HIS A 136 -1.07 -1.24 3.59
CA HIS A 136 -1.40 -2.26 2.59
C HIS A 136 -2.77 -2.85 2.87
N VAL A 137 -3.58 -3.03 1.84
CA VAL A 137 -4.94 -3.60 1.96
C VAL A 137 -5.24 -4.54 0.80
N TRP A 138 -4.79 -5.77 0.91
CA TRP A 138 -5.14 -6.81 -0.07
C TRP A 138 -5.72 -8.03 0.65
N GLY A 139 -7.05 -8.21 0.59
CA GLY A 139 -7.67 -9.30 1.33
C GLY A 139 -9.21 -9.22 1.34
N SER A 140 -9.81 -9.63 2.43
CA SER A 140 -11.26 -9.63 2.59
C SER A 140 -11.83 -8.25 2.91
N ALA A 141 -13.14 -8.09 2.74
CA ALA A 141 -13.83 -6.88 3.16
C ALA A 141 -13.74 -6.59 4.68
N ILE A 142 -13.44 -7.61 5.50
CA ILE A 142 -13.19 -7.42 6.94
C ILE A 142 -11.82 -6.75 7.14
N ALA A 143 -10.77 -7.22 6.45
CA ALA A 143 -9.46 -6.59 6.49
C ALA A 143 -9.55 -5.14 5.98
N GLN A 144 -10.29 -4.91 4.90
CA GLN A 144 -10.53 -3.57 4.36
C GLN A 144 -11.24 -2.66 5.39
N ALA A 145 -12.26 -3.17 6.09
CA ALA A 145 -12.94 -2.42 7.16
C ALA A 145 -11.97 -2.03 8.29
N ALA A 146 -11.12 -2.97 8.72
CA ALA A 146 -10.12 -2.71 9.75
C ALA A 146 -9.11 -1.64 9.29
N SER A 147 -8.68 -1.71 8.04
CA SER A 147 -7.75 -0.74 7.44
C SER A 147 -8.37 0.65 7.33
N ILE A 148 -9.64 0.76 6.94
CA ILE A 148 -10.38 2.03 6.92
C ILE A 148 -10.39 2.68 8.31
N GLN A 149 -10.66 1.92 9.38
CA GLN A 149 -10.65 2.44 10.74
C GLN A 149 -9.25 2.87 11.20
N VAL A 150 -8.21 2.14 10.81
CA VAL A 150 -6.83 2.53 11.09
C VAL A 150 -6.46 3.81 10.33
N ILE A 151 -6.77 3.87 9.03
CA ILE A 151 -6.52 5.05 8.19
C ILE A 151 -7.19 6.30 8.78
N ALA A 152 -8.44 6.17 9.23
CA ALA A 152 -9.17 7.25 9.89
C ALA A 152 -8.50 7.75 11.19
N SER A 153 -7.64 6.93 11.80
CA SER A 153 -6.92 7.27 13.04
C SER A 153 -5.53 7.85 12.81
N ILE A 154 -5.04 7.92 11.55
CA ILE A 154 -3.73 8.50 11.22
C ILE A 154 -3.83 10.03 11.34
N PRO A 155 -2.96 10.68 12.13
CA PRO A 155 -2.96 12.13 12.22
C PRO A 155 -2.65 12.78 10.86
N ALA A 156 -3.48 13.74 10.47
CA ALA A 156 -3.32 14.45 9.19
C ALA A 156 -2.01 15.26 9.10
N THR A 157 -1.54 15.75 10.25
CA THR A 157 -0.32 16.56 10.34
C THR A 157 0.46 16.18 11.59
N HIS A 158 1.64 15.63 11.44
CA HIS A 158 2.50 15.29 12.57
C HIS A 158 3.97 15.67 12.36
N PHE A 159 4.42 15.82 11.11
CA PHE A 159 5.76 16.29 10.75
C PHE A 159 5.79 17.27 9.57
N SER A 160 4.62 17.72 9.10
CA SER A 160 4.48 18.67 8.00
C SER A 160 3.34 19.63 8.27
N ILE A 161 3.49 20.90 7.86
CA ILE A 161 2.41 21.90 7.90
C ILE A 161 1.33 21.66 6.83
N PHE A 162 1.64 20.85 5.82
CA PHE A 162 0.68 20.45 4.79
C PHE A 162 0.19 19.04 5.08
N ALA A 163 -1.10 18.92 5.34
CA ALA A 163 -1.74 17.65 5.54
C ALA A 163 -1.61 16.80 4.26
N ARG A 164 -1.24 15.54 4.45
CA ARG A 164 -1.36 14.51 3.42
C ARG A 164 -2.32 13.46 3.94
N GLU A 165 -3.45 13.33 3.25
CA GLU A 165 -4.40 12.29 3.58
C GLU A 165 -3.84 10.93 3.12
N PRO A 166 -3.88 9.91 3.98
CA PRO A 166 -3.50 8.56 3.58
C PRO A 166 -4.47 8.03 2.53
N ILE A 167 -3.95 7.22 1.63
CA ILE A 167 -4.71 6.62 0.53
C ILE A 167 -5.15 5.21 0.95
N LEU A 168 -6.41 4.87 0.72
CA LEU A 168 -6.87 3.50 0.87
C LEU A 168 -6.53 2.72 -0.41
N GLU A 169 -5.79 1.64 -0.26
CA GLU A 169 -5.66 0.64 -1.32
C GLU A 169 -7.01 -0.06 -1.50
N TYR A 170 -7.69 0.22 -2.62
CA TYR A 170 -9.03 -0.28 -2.90
C TYR A 170 -9.03 -1.13 -4.16
N ASP A 171 -8.75 -2.42 -3.97
CA ASP A 171 -8.69 -3.38 -5.07
C ASP A 171 -10.03 -3.52 -5.80
N GLN A 172 -10.00 -3.35 -7.10
CA GLN A 172 -11.14 -3.45 -8.01
C GLN A 172 -11.24 -4.83 -8.69
N SER A 173 -10.36 -5.77 -8.38
CA SER A 173 -10.44 -7.12 -8.93
C SER A 173 -11.69 -7.86 -8.44
N SER A 174 -12.13 -8.84 -9.24
CA SER A 174 -13.28 -9.67 -8.89
C SER A 174 -12.89 -10.69 -7.81
N HIS A 175 -13.34 -10.47 -6.59
CA HIS A 175 -13.11 -11.38 -5.48
C HIS A 175 -14.36 -11.46 -4.57
N PRO A 176 -14.96 -12.64 -4.36
CA PRO A 176 -16.23 -12.75 -3.61
C PRO A 176 -16.11 -12.30 -2.16
N PHE A 177 -14.98 -12.58 -1.47
CA PHE A 177 -14.78 -12.13 -0.10
C PHE A 177 -14.56 -10.62 0.07
N ARG A 178 -14.41 -9.88 -1.01
CA ARG A 178 -14.39 -8.41 -0.96
C ARG A 178 -15.75 -7.79 -1.16
N ARG A 179 -16.60 -8.40 -1.99
CA ARG A 179 -17.89 -7.80 -2.36
C ARG A 179 -19.08 -8.47 -1.72
N GLU A 180 -19.05 -9.82 -1.58
CA GLU A 180 -20.19 -10.58 -1.11
C GLU A 180 -20.17 -10.84 0.42
N LEU A 181 -18.99 -10.64 1.07
CA LEU A 181 -18.82 -10.95 2.50
C LEU A 181 -19.54 -9.98 3.44
N LEU A 182 -19.87 -8.78 2.99
CA LEU A 182 -20.62 -7.79 3.76
C LEU A 182 -22.06 -7.71 3.30
N SER A 183 -23.00 -7.53 4.25
CA SER A 183 -24.39 -7.25 3.96
C SER A 183 -24.56 -5.94 3.17
N LYS A 184 -23.65 -4.97 3.41
CA LYS A 184 -23.53 -3.72 2.67
C LYS A 184 -22.07 -3.54 2.27
N PRO A 185 -21.69 -3.80 0.99
CA PRO A 185 -20.36 -3.55 0.48
C PRO A 185 -19.98 -2.07 0.55
N PHE A 186 -18.69 -1.78 0.64
CA PHE A 186 -18.20 -0.41 0.54
C PHE A 186 -18.46 0.15 -0.86
N GLU A 187 -18.94 1.37 -0.92
CA GLU A 187 -19.21 2.09 -2.16
C GLU A 187 -18.16 3.17 -2.38
N LEU A 188 -17.56 3.15 -3.56
CA LEU A 188 -16.64 4.20 -4.01
C LEU A 188 -17.45 5.34 -4.62
N VAL A 189 -17.48 6.49 -3.95
CA VAL A 189 -18.18 7.69 -4.43
C VAL A 189 -17.16 8.80 -4.66
N ASN A 190 -17.01 9.21 -5.91
CA ASN A 190 -16.05 10.26 -6.30
C ASN A 190 -14.59 10.01 -5.83
N GLY A 191 -14.15 8.75 -5.87
CA GLY A 191 -12.81 8.35 -5.42
C GLY A 191 -12.66 8.23 -3.90
N MET A 192 -13.75 8.33 -3.14
CA MET A 192 -13.74 8.29 -1.68
C MET A 192 -14.63 7.17 -1.14
N ILE A 193 -14.28 6.64 0.01
CA ILE A 193 -15.09 5.68 0.77
C ILE A 193 -15.46 6.32 2.10
N ASN A 194 -16.75 6.27 2.44
CA ASN A 194 -17.21 6.73 3.73
C ASN A 194 -16.75 5.80 4.85
N ILE A 195 -16.21 6.39 5.92
CA ILE A 195 -15.80 5.64 7.09
C ILE A 195 -17.07 5.14 7.80
N PRO A 196 -17.21 3.82 8.05
CA PRO A 196 -18.34 3.31 8.82
C PRO A 196 -18.30 3.82 10.26
N ASP A 197 -19.43 4.28 10.77
CA ASP A 197 -19.57 4.88 12.11
C ASP A 197 -20.33 3.97 13.12
N ASN A 198 -20.76 2.79 12.72
CA ASN A 198 -21.39 1.81 13.59
C ASN A 198 -20.38 1.19 14.57
N LYS A 199 -20.89 0.47 15.58
CA LYS A 199 -20.05 -0.21 16.58
C LYS A 199 -19.07 -1.20 15.94
N GLY A 200 -17.91 -1.36 16.56
CA GLY A 200 -16.84 -2.25 16.08
C GLY A 200 -16.19 -1.71 14.81
N LEU A 201 -16.07 -2.54 13.79
CA LEU A 201 -15.55 -2.14 12.47
C LEU A 201 -16.61 -1.39 11.62
N GLY A 202 -17.83 -1.25 12.14
CA GLY A 202 -18.92 -0.60 11.43
C GLY A 202 -19.56 -1.43 10.31
N ILE A 203 -19.30 -2.72 10.25
CA ILE A 203 -19.75 -3.64 9.20
C ILE A 203 -20.60 -4.77 9.75
N GLU A 204 -21.41 -5.39 8.89
CA GLU A 204 -22.16 -6.60 9.15
C GLU A 204 -21.77 -7.69 8.14
N VAL A 205 -21.34 -8.85 8.67
CA VAL A 205 -20.86 -9.96 7.86
C VAL A 205 -22.05 -10.78 7.33
N ASN A 206 -22.03 -11.06 6.03
CA ASN A 206 -22.99 -11.95 5.37
C ASN A 206 -22.61 -13.42 5.61
N LEU A 207 -23.29 -14.06 6.57
CA LEU A 207 -23.01 -15.44 6.93
C LEU A 207 -23.35 -16.45 5.82
N GLU A 208 -24.25 -16.14 4.90
CA GLU A 208 -24.56 -17.01 3.76
C GLU A 208 -23.38 -17.09 2.79
N THR A 209 -22.64 -15.99 2.59
CA THR A 209 -21.40 -16.02 1.82
C THR A 209 -20.37 -16.93 2.46
N ILE A 210 -20.22 -16.88 3.79
CA ILE A 210 -19.30 -17.79 4.49
C ILE A 210 -19.71 -19.25 4.28
N LYS A 211 -21.00 -19.59 4.41
CA LYS A 211 -21.51 -20.93 4.17
C LYS A 211 -21.25 -21.41 2.74
N LYS A 212 -21.47 -20.53 1.75
CA LYS A 212 -21.26 -20.81 0.32
C LYS A 212 -19.83 -21.25 0.00
N PHE A 213 -18.84 -20.67 0.68
CA PHE A 213 -17.41 -20.91 0.44
C PHE A 213 -16.74 -21.77 1.52
N LYS A 214 -17.51 -22.32 2.46
CA LYS A 214 -16.97 -23.24 3.46
C LYS A 214 -16.50 -24.54 2.76
N THR A 215 -15.22 -24.86 2.91
CA THR A 215 -14.68 -26.17 2.56
C THR A 215 -14.96 -27.16 3.68
N ASN A 216 -15.23 -28.44 3.34
CA ASN A 216 -15.44 -29.52 4.32
C ASN A 216 -14.14 -29.86 5.04
#